data_ccdde0160c6ea3677f6b8abdaf8b9bc9
#
_entry.id   ccdde0160c6ea3677f6b8abdaf8b9bc9
#
_cell.length_a   1.000
_cell.length_b   1.000
_cell.length_c   1.000
_cell.angle_alpha   90.00
_cell.angle_beta   90.00
_cell.angle_gamma   90.00
#
_symmetry.space_group_name_H-M   'P 1'
#
loop_
_entity.id
_entity.type
_entity.pdbx_description
1 polymer ?
#
loop_
_entity_poly.entity_id
_entity_poly.type
_entity_poly.pdbx_seq_one_letter_code
_entity_poly.pdbx_strand_id
1 'polypeptide(L)'
;MPTAEPVATLAPLDLEADVVTLTAALCDIPSVSRDEDAIATAIHNALRPLPHLNVTRHGNTVVARTDLGRHERVVLAGHIDTVPLTDPPNLPTRRVGDELVGRGTVDMKGGVAVQLKLAHRVREPSREITYVFYESEEIDAQFNGLAHLSRDRPEILDADFAVLLEPSNGAIEGGCKGTLRAEIVTKGVAAHSARPWKGHNAIHDAGEVLRRLAAYEAQTVTVDGLDYHEALQAVGIEGGIAGNVIPD
;
A
#
# COMPACT_ATOMS: atom_id res chain seq x y z
N MET A 1 -37.64 5.66 -11.05
CA MET A 1 -36.68 5.08 -10.07
C MET A 1 -35.65 4.35 -10.87
N PRO A 2 -34.36 4.66 -10.76
CA PRO A 2 -33.33 3.84 -11.41
C PRO A 2 -33.36 2.46 -10.78
N THR A 3 -33.47 1.41 -11.58
CA THR A 3 -33.33 0.02 -11.16
C THR A 3 -31.89 -0.18 -10.75
N ALA A 4 -31.65 -0.58 -9.50
CA ALA A 4 -30.32 -1.00 -9.05
C ALA A 4 -29.86 -2.15 -9.95
N GLU A 5 -28.72 -1.95 -10.65
CA GLU A 5 -28.08 -3.05 -11.35
C GLU A 5 -27.61 -4.09 -10.32
N PRO A 6 -27.76 -5.38 -10.62
CA PRO A 6 -27.31 -6.41 -9.71
C PRO A 6 -25.79 -6.27 -9.54
N VAL A 7 -25.33 -6.14 -8.30
CA VAL A 7 -23.90 -6.20 -7.96
C VAL A 7 -23.38 -7.53 -8.47
N ALA A 8 -22.45 -7.49 -9.43
CA ALA A 8 -21.83 -8.70 -9.96
C ALA A 8 -21.25 -9.48 -8.78
N THR A 9 -21.74 -10.71 -8.56
CA THR A 9 -21.19 -11.60 -7.56
C THR A 9 -19.77 -11.96 -7.96
N LEU A 10 -18.77 -11.46 -7.21
CA LEU A 10 -17.38 -11.82 -7.41
C LEU A 10 -17.23 -13.35 -7.31
N ALA A 11 -16.47 -13.92 -8.25
CA ALA A 11 -16.14 -15.35 -8.18
C ALA A 11 -15.34 -15.61 -6.88
N PRO A 12 -15.61 -16.70 -6.16
CA PRO A 12 -14.86 -17.05 -4.98
C PRO A 12 -13.38 -17.26 -5.30
N LEU A 13 -12.47 -16.80 -4.40
CA LEU A 13 -11.05 -17.08 -4.50
C LEU A 13 -10.79 -18.57 -4.30
N ASP A 14 -10.17 -19.22 -5.27
CA ASP A 14 -9.77 -20.62 -5.18
C ASP A 14 -8.40 -20.74 -4.51
N LEU A 15 -8.38 -21.10 -3.23
CA LEU A 15 -7.14 -21.29 -2.46
C LEU A 15 -6.36 -22.56 -2.85
N GLU A 16 -6.95 -23.48 -3.64
CA GLU A 16 -6.24 -24.64 -4.19
C GLU A 16 -5.49 -24.30 -5.49
N ALA A 17 -5.91 -23.29 -6.23
CA ALA A 17 -5.25 -22.84 -7.44
C ALA A 17 -3.75 -22.58 -7.21
N ASP A 18 -2.92 -22.59 -8.24
CA ASP A 18 -1.52 -22.17 -8.13
C ASP A 18 -1.42 -20.68 -7.78
N VAL A 19 -0.26 -20.29 -7.26
CA VAL A 19 -0.06 -18.93 -6.73
C VAL A 19 -0.21 -17.84 -7.80
N VAL A 20 0.15 -18.13 -9.05
CA VAL A 20 0.03 -17.16 -10.15
C VAL A 20 -1.44 -16.93 -10.51
N THR A 21 -2.21 -18.02 -10.61
CA THR A 21 -3.66 -17.96 -10.85
C THR A 21 -4.37 -17.22 -9.71
N LEU A 22 -4.02 -17.50 -8.45
CA LEU A 22 -4.59 -16.80 -7.31
C LEU A 22 -4.19 -15.31 -7.30
N THR A 23 -2.95 -14.98 -7.65
CA THR A 23 -2.50 -13.57 -7.81
C THR A 23 -3.33 -12.84 -8.86
N ALA A 24 -3.52 -13.46 -10.04
CA ALA A 24 -4.36 -12.89 -11.09
C ALA A 24 -5.79 -12.63 -10.60
N ALA A 25 -6.41 -13.60 -9.93
CA ALA A 25 -7.76 -13.46 -9.39
C ALA A 25 -7.87 -12.32 -8.35
N LEU A 26 -6.86 -12.14 -7.50
CA LEU A 26 -6.80 -11.03 -6.56
C LEU A 26 -6.61 -9.68 -7.26
N CYS A 27 -5.74 -9.61 -8.27
CA CYS A 27 -5.50 -8.37 -9.03
C CYS A 27 -6.75 -7.95 -9.82
N ASP A 28 -7.49 -8.91 -10.37
CA ASP A 28 -8.69 -8.68 -11.17
C ASP A 28 -9.90 -8.23 -10.34
N ILE A 29 -9.75 -8.20 -9.00
CA ILE A 29 -10.64 -7.45 -8.11
C ILE A 29 -10.01 -6.06 -7.92
N PRO A 30 -10.53 -4.99 -8.56
CA PRO A 30 -10.01 -3.65 -8.35
C PRO A 30 -10.13 -3.24 -6.88
N SER A 31 -9.07 -2.65 -6.34
CA SER A 31 -9.03 -2.22 -4.94
C SER A 31 -8.08 -1.02 -4.79
N VAL A 32 -8.37 0.05 -5.48
CA VAL A 32 -7.66 1.32 -5.26
C VAL A 32 -7.90 1.74 -3.81
N SER A 33 -6.86 2.31 -3.18
CA SER A 33 -6.92 2.73 -1.77
C SER A 33 -8.23 3.44 -1.44
N ARG A 34 -8.92 2.99 -0.38
CA ARG A 34 -10.25 3.35 0.09
C ARG A 34 -11.43 2.71 -0.67
N ASP A 35 -11.16 1.83 -1.62
CA ASP A 35 -12.18 1.03 -2.34
C ASP A 35 -11.85 -0.46 -2.27
N GLU A 36 -11.53 -0.97 -1.06
CA GLU A 36 -11.07 -2.34 -0.84
C GLU A 36 -12.19 -3.29 -0.38
N ASP A 37 -13.45 -2.85 -0.27
CA ASP A 37 -14.53 -3.68 0.28
C ASP A 37 -14.70 -5.01 -0.46
N ALA A 38 -14.61 -4.97 -1.78
CA ALA A 38 -14.79 -6.13 -2.64
C ALA A 38 -13.70 -7.20 -2.38
N ILE A 39 -12.42 -6.80 -2.39
CA ILE A 39 -11.30 -7.72 -2.16
C ILE A 39 -11.26 -8.20 -0.71
N ALA A 40 -11.54 -7.33 0.27
CA ALA A 40 -11.64 -7.70 1.68
C ALA A 40 -12.75 -8.75 1.90
N THR A 41 -13.89 -8.58 1.26
CA THR A 41 -15.00 -9.54 1.29
C THR A 41 -14.60 -10.87 0.65
N ALA A 42 -13.91 -10.87 -0.48
CA ALA A 42 -13.43 -12.09 -1.14
C ALA A 42 -12.44 -12.85 -0.25
N ILE A 43 -11.47 -12.16 0.35
CA ILE A 43 -10.49 -12.75 1.26
C ILE A 43 -11.17 -13.30 2.53
N HIS A 44 -12.05 -12.52 3.16
CA HIS A 44 -12.79 -12.96 4.33
C HIS A 44 -13.60 -14.23 4.05
N ASN A 45 -14.31 -14.27 2.93
CA ASN A 45 -15.13 -15.41 2.55
C ASN A 45 -14.30 -16.67 2.21
N ALA A 46 -13.10 -16.49 1.66
CA ALA A 46 -12.18 -17.59 1.37
C ALA A 46 -11.57 -18.20 2.65
N LEU A 47 -11.28 -17.37 3.67
CA LEU A 47 -10.64 -17.81 4.90
C LEU A 47 -11.62 -18.32 5.96
N ARG A 48 -12.82 -17.72 6.05
CA ARG A 48 -13.83 -18.05 7.07
C ARG A 48 -14.18 -19.53 7.18
N PRO A 49 -14.24 -20.33 6.08
CA PRO A 49 -14.54 -21.76 6.16
C PRO A 49 -13.41 -22.61 6.72
N LEU A 50 -12.20 -22.06 6.91
CA LEU A 50 -11.03 -22.82 7.36
C LEU A 50 -11.10 -23.03 8.88
N PRO A 51 -11.31 -24.28 9.39
CA PRO A 51 -11.64 -24.52 10.78
C PRO A 51 -10.49 -24.25 11.78
N HIS A 52 -9.26 -24.13 11.29
CA HIS A 52 -8.07 -23.86 12.09
C HIS A 52 -7.80 -22.35 12.24
N LEU A 53 -8.63 -21.49 11.66
CA LEU A 53 -8.48 -20.05 11.72
C LEU A 53 -9.67 -19.37 12.39
N ASN A 54 -9.39 -18.44 13.27
CA ASN A 54 -10.34 -17.46 13.76
C ASN A 54 -10.26 -16.22 12.87
N VAL A 55 -11.30 -15.96 12.08
CA VAL A 55 -11.31 -14.89 11.07
C VAL A 55 -12.20 -13.74 11.51
N THR A 56 -11.63 -12.54 11.55
CA THR A 56 -12.35 -11.29 11.88
C THR A 56 -12.11 -10.23 10.82
N ARG A 57 -12.97 -9.20 10.79
CA ARG A 57 -12.82 -8.07 9.88
C ARG A 57 -12.95 -6.75 10.65
N HIS A 58 -12.04 -5.81 10.38
CA HIS A 58 -11.96 -4.48 10.99
C HIS A 58 -11.88 -3.45 9.85
N GLY A 59 -13.01 -2.81 9.51
CA GLY A 59 -13.11 -2.05 8.26
C GLY A 59 -12.91 -2.96 7.06
N ASN A 60 -11.94 -2.64 6.20
CA ASN A 60 -11.52 -3.53 5.11
C ASN A 60 -10.28 -4.37 5.46
N THR A 61 -9.76 -4.27 6.66
CA THR A 61 -8.69 -5.15 7.14
C THR A 61 -9.24 -6.48 7.61
N VAL A 62 -8.78 -7.58 7.01
CA VAL A 62 -9.14 -8.96 7.39
C VAL A 62 -8.01 -9.56 8.20
N VAL A 63 -8.36 -10.14 9.35
CA VAL A 63 -7.41 -10.82 10.24
C VAL A 63 -7.81 -12.28 10.39
N ALA A 64 -6.86 -13.20 10.21
CA ALA A 64 -7.06 -14.62 10.45
C ALA A 64 -5.97 -15.14 11.40
N ARG A 65 -6.37 -15.82 12.48
CA ARG A 65 -5.45 -16.25 13.54
C ARG A 65 -5.59 -17.72 13.85
N THR A 66 -4.45 -18.38 14.06
CA THR A 66 -4.42 -19.69 14.72
C THR A 66 -4.56 -19.54 16.23
N ASP A 67 -5.07 -20.58 16.88
CA ASP A 67 -5.17 -20.68 18.34
C ASP A 67 -4.88 -22.13 18.76
N LEU A 68 -3.58 -22.48 18.72
CA LEU A 68 -3.07 -23.83 18.97
C LEU A 68 -2.38 -23.94 20.34
N GLY A 69 -2.37 -22.87 21.12
CA GLY A 69 -1.69 -22.81 22.42
C GLY A 69 -0.15 -22.78 22.31
N ARG A 70 0.39 -22.22 21.22
CA ARG A 70 1.83 -22.08 21.05
C ARG A 70 2.34 -20.86 21.82
N HIS A 71 3.60 -20.93 22.26
CA HIS A 71 4.24 -19.85 23.04
C HIS A 71 4.57 -18.61 22.21
N GLU A 72 5.05 -18.82 20.99
CA GLU A 72 5.50 -17.76 20.10
C GLU A 72 4.47 -17.50 19.01
N ARG A 73 4.38 -16.25 18.57
CA ARG A 73 3.48 -15.81 17.50
C ARG A 73 4.23 -15.05 16.41
N VAL A 74 3.89 -15.33 15.18
CA VAL A 74 4.37 -14.61 13.99
C VAL A 74 3.21 -13.86 13.36
N VAL A 75 3.40 -12.58 13.02
CA VAL A 75 2.50 -11.81 12.17
C VAL A 75 3.00 -11.91 10.74
N LEU A 76 2.12 -12.28 9.82
CA LEU A 76 2.32 -12.14 8.37
C LEU A 76 1.35 -11.07 7.89
N ALA A 77 1.86 -9.98 7.31
CA ALA A 77 1.02 -8.87 6.87
C ALA A 77 1.25 -8.53 5.40
N GLY A 78 0.17 -8.20 4.69
CA GLY A 78 0.19 -7.74 3.32
C GLY A 78 -0.98 -6.80 3.07
N HIS A 79 -0.73 -5.70 2.33
CA HIS A 79 -1.80 -4.77 1.96
C HIS A 79 -2.59 -5.27 0.75
N ILE A 80 -3.85 -4.90 0.73
CA ILE A 80 -4.80 -5.35 -0.30
C ILE A 80 -5.22 -4.24 -1.26
N ASP A 81 -4.83 -3.02 -0.96
CA ASP A 81 -5.05 -1.88 -1.85
C ASP A 81 -3.96 -1.74 -2.92
N THR A 82 -4.20 -0.83 -3.82
CA THR A 82 -3.25 -0.44 -4.87
C THR A 82 -3.36 1.05 -5.14
N VAL A 83 -2.30 1.63 -5.69
CA VAL A 83 -2.38 2.94 -6.35
C VAL A 83 -3.39 2.93 -7.51
N PRO A 84 -3.85 4.10 -8.01
CA PRO A 84 -4.81 4.18 -9.10
C PRO A 84 -4.41 3.40 -10.35
N LEU A 85 -5.42 2.93 -11.09
CA LEU A 85 -5.22 2.30 -12.40
C LEU A 85 -4.63 3.31 -13.39
N THR A 86 -3.93 2.80 -14.40
CA THR A 86 -3.42 3.63 -15.52
C THR A 86 -4.54 4.01 -16.49
N ASP A 87 -4.27 4.92 -17.40
CA ASP A 87 -5.14 5.25 -18.53
C ASP A 87 -4.39 4.90 -19.84
N PRO A 88 -4.85 3.91 -20.63
CA PRO A 88 -5.96 2.99 -20.36
C PRO A 88 -5.68 2.07 -19.15
N PRO A 89 -6.76 1.52 -18.53
CA PRO A 89 -6.63 0.67 -17.36
C PRO A 89 -5.73 -0.56 -17.61
N ASN A 90 -4.89 -0.88 -16.63
CA ASN A 90 -3.98 -2.02 -16.65
C ASN A 90 -4.57 -3.27 -15.95
N LEU A 91 -5.87 -3.40 -15.99
CA LEU A 91 -6.66 -4.57 -15.64
C LEU A 91 -7.66 -4.89 -16.77
N PRO A 92 -8.11 -6.16 -16.94
CA PRO A 92 -7.69 -7.33 -16.16
C PRO A 92 -6.22 -7.69 -16.38
N THR A 93 -5.68 -8.52 -15.49
CA THR A 93 -4.33 -9.07 -15.64
C THR A 93 -4.16 -9.87 -16.93
N ARG A 94 -2.95 -9.90 -17.44
CA ARG A 94 -2.61 -10.68 -18.63
C ARG A 94 -1.28 -11.37 -18.45
N ARG A 95 -1.18 -12.59 -18.95
CA ARG A 95 0.09 -13.31 -19.01
C ARG A 95 0.85 -12.96 -20.30
N VAL A 96 2.12 -12.59 -20.17
CA VAL A 96 3.02 -12.28 -21.27
C VAL A 96 4.29 -13.11 -21.09
N GLY A 97 4.38 -14.26 -21.78
CA GLY A 97 5.44 -15.24 -21.52
C GLY A 97 5.38 -15.75 -20.07
N ASP A 98 6.44 -15.52 -19.32
CA ASP A 98 6.55 -15.94 -17.92
C ASP A 98 6.15 -14.82 -16.93
N GLU A 99 5.70 -13.67 -17.41
CA GLU A 99 5.29 -12.54 -16.60
C GLU A 99 3.77 -12.46 -16.48
N LEU A 100 3.30 -12.06 -15.29
CA LEU A 100 1.93 -11.64 -15.02
C LEU A 100 1.90 -10.11 -14.94
N VAL A 101 1.19 -9.48 -15.87
CA VAL A 101 1.14 -8.02 -16.00
C VAL A 101 -0.23 -7.49 -15.59
N GLY A 102 -0.25 -6.54 -14.66
CA GLY A 102 -1.47 -5.89 -14.17
C GLY A 102 -1.22 -5.05 -12.93
N ARG A 103 -2.19 -4.24 -12.51
CA ARG A 103 -2.10 -3.48 -11.27
C ARG A 103 -2.06 -4.41 -10.05
N GLY A 104 -1.08 -4.20 -9.15
CA GLY A 104 -0.94 -4.97 -7.92
C GLY A 104 -0.24 -6.32 -8.08
N THR A 105 0.19 -6.73 -9.29
CA THR A 105 0.88 -8.02 -9.47
C THR A 105 2.22 -8.08 -8.74
N VAL A 106 2.91 -6.96 -8.61
CA VAL A 106 4.18 -6.81 -7.88
C VAL A 106 3.91 -6.28 -6.48
N ASP A 107 3.18 -5.20 -6.38
CA ASP A 107 2.90 -4.47 -5.15
C ASP A 107 1.39 -4.49 -4.85
N MET A 108 0.96 -5.31 -3.82
CA MET A 108 1.72 -6.48 -3.37
C MET A 108 0.83 -7.75 -3.36
N LYS A 109 -0.15 -7.85 -4.31
CA LYS A 109 -1.11 -8.97 -4.33
C LYS A 109 -0.45 -10.33 -4.61
N GLY A 110 0.78 -10.36 -5.17
CA GLY A 110 1.60 -11.57 -5.22
C GLY A 110 1.95 -12.08 -3.83
N GLY A 111 2.37 -11.19 -2.93
CA GLY A 111 2.61 -11.49 -1.52
C GLY A 111 1.32 -11.91 -0.80
N VAL A 112 0.20 -11.23 -1.07
CA VAL A 112 -1.12 -11.59 -0.53
C VAL A 112 -1.54 -12.99 -0.97
N ALA A 113 -1.29 -13.38 -2.23
CA ALA A 113 -1.58 -14.73 -2.70
C ALA A 113 -0.75 -15.79 -1.96
N VAL A 114 0.54 -15.53 -1.73
CA VAL A 114 1.40 -16.42 -0.91
C VAL A 114 0.85 -16.52 0.51
N GLN A 115 0.46 -15.41 1.12
CA GLN A 115 -0.11 -15.36 2.46
C GLN A 115 -1.39 -16.19 2.57
N LEU A 116 -2.30 -16.09 1.60
CA LEU A 116 -3.51 -16.91 1.51
C LEU A 116 -3.20 -18.41 1.35
N LYS A 117 -2.20 -18.74 0.53
CA LYS A 117 -1.75 -20.14 0.37
C LYS A 117 -1.20 -20.70 1.67
N LEU A 118 -0.42 -19.92 2.42
CA LEU A 118 0.09 -20.31 3.74
C LEU A 118 -1.07 -20.49 4.72
N ALA A 119 -2.01 -19.54 4.79
CA ALA A 119 -3.20 -19.63 5.64
C ALA A 119 -4.05 -20.87 5.36
N HIS A 120 -4.16 -21.28 4.10
CA HIS A 120 -4.90 -22.47 3.70
C HIS A 120 -4.17 -23.78 4.02
N ARG A 121 -2.84 -23.84 3.76
CA ARG A 121 -2.07 -25.09 3.82
C ARG A 121 -1.45 -25.39 5.17
N VAL A 122 -1.03 -24.37 5.91
CA VAL A 122 -0.31 -24.51 7.18
C VAL A 122 -1.31 -24.55 8.33
N ARG A 123 -1.87 -25.74 8.58
CA ARG A 123 -2.94 -25.94 9.57
C ARG A 123 -2.43 -26.08 11.00
N GLU A 124 -1.24 -26.65 11.17
CA GLU A 124 -0.62 -26.91 12.46
C GLU A 124 0.82 -26.35 12.48
N PRO A 125 0.99 -25.01 12.43
CA PRO A 125 2.30 -24.41 12.48
C PRO A 125 2.98 -24.61 13.84
N SER A 126 4.31 -24.58 13.87
CA SER A 126 5.09 -24.69 15.11
C SER A 126 4.97 -23.45 16.02
N ARG A 127 4.52 -22.32 15.48
CA ARG A 127 4.21 -21.08 16.17
C ARG A 127 2.77 -20.67 15.85
N GLU A 128 2.16 -19.86 16.71
CA GLU A 128 0.91 -19.21 16.33
C GLU A 128 1.15 -18.25 15.16
N ILE A 129 0.18 -18.15 14.25
CA ILE A 129 0.25 -17.22 13.12
C ILE A 129 -0.94 -16.28 13.15
N THR A 130 -0.67 -15.00 12.97
CA THR A 130 -1.67 -13.97 12.67
C THR A 130 -1.44 -13.50 11.22
N TYR A 131 -2.39 -13.78 10.36
CA TYR A 131 -2.43 -13.26 8.99
C TYR A 131 -3.22 -11.96 8.99
N VAL A 132 -2.62 -10.87 8.50
CA VAL A 132 -3.26 -9.56 8.40
C VAL A 132 -3.25 -9.11 6.94
N PHE A 133 -4.44 -8.94 6.38
CA PHE A 133 -4.68 -8.41 5.04
C PHE A 133 -5.26 -7.02 5.22
N TYR A 134 -4.43 -5.98 5.09
CA TYR A 134 -4.79 -4.64 5.54
C TYR A 134 -5.03 -3.65 4.40
N GLU A 135 -5.88 -2.68 4.69
CA GLU A 135 -6.31 -1.63 3.76
C GLU A 135 -5.38 -0.43 3.79
N SER A 136 -5.38 0.35 2.68
CA SER A 136 -4.89 1.73 2.59
C SER A 136 -3.43 1.92 3.01
N GLU A 137 -2.53 1.06 2.50
CA GLU A 137 -1.09 1.21 2.67
C GLU A 137 -0.54 2.36 1.81
N GLU A 138 -1.01 2.46 0.59
CA GLU A 138 -0.49 3.30 -0.50
C GLU A 138 -0.80 4.81 -0.34
N ILE A 139 -1.48 5.19 0.75
CA ILE A 139 -1.91 6.56 1.00
C ILE A 139 -1.50 7.03 2.41
N ASP A 140 -2.06 8.15 2.86
CA ASP A 140 -1.75 8.74 4.18
C ASP A 140 -1.99 7.72 5.31
N ALA A 141 -1.01 7.64 6.24
CA ALA A 141 -0.99 6.70 7.37
C ALA A 141 -2.24 6.76 8.27
N GLN A 142 -2.98 7.87 8.28
CA GLN A 142 -4.24 7.98 9.01
C GLN A 142 -5.31 6.99 8.53
N PHE A 143 -5.18 6.46 7.31
CA PHE A 143 -6.10 5.48 6.71
C PHE A 143 -5.60 4.05 6.79
N ASN A 144 -4.32 3.85 7.11
CA ASN A 144 -3.65 2.56 7.09
C ASN A 144 -4.23 1.58 8.10
N GLY A 145 -4.63 0.40 7.63
CA GLY A 145 -5.27 -0.63 8.44
C GLY A 145 -4.40 -1.17 9.58
N LEU A 146 -3.07 -1.28 9.42
CA LEU A 146 -2.16 -1.66 10.50
C LEU A 146 -2.08 -0.57 11.58
N ALA A 147 -2.08 0.70 11.19
CA ALA A 147 -2.12 1.82 12.13
C ALA A 147 -3.43 1.82 12.93
N HIS A 148 -4.56 1.51 12.30
CA HIS A 148 -5.83 1.35 12.99
C HIS A 148 -5.80 0.18 13.97
N LEU A 149 -5.32 -1.00 13.56
CA LEU A 149 -5.19 -2.14 14.47
C LEU A 149 -4.25 -1.85 15.64
N SER A 150 -3.10 -1.21 15.39
CA SER A 150 -2.14 -0.85 16.43
C SER A 150 -2.74 0.06 17.51
N ARG A 151 -3.62 0.97 17.11
CA ARG A 151 -4.29 1.90 18.02
C ARG A 151 -5.48 1.27 18.75
N ASP A 152 -6.34 0.56 17.99
CA ASP A 152 -7.66 0.15 18.48
C ASP A 152 -7.70 -1.30 18.99
N ARG A 153 -6.81 -2.16 18.51
CA ARG A 153 -6.73 -3.59 18.80
C ARG A 153 -5.27 -4.09 18.83
N PRO A 154 -4.38 -3.47 19.64
CA PRO A 154 -2.95 -3.77 19.66
C PRO A 154 -2.65 -5.26 19.94
N GLU A 155 -3.52 -5.97 20.65
CA GLU A 155 -3.37 -7.40 20.95
C GLU A 155 -3.40 -8.31 19.68
N ILE A 156 -3.88 -7.79 18.55
CA ILE A 156 -3.86 -8.51 17.27
C ILE A 156 -2.43 -8.54 16.71
N LEU A 157 -1.69 -7.47 16.89
CA LEU A 157 -0.34 -7.28 16.38
C LEU A 157 0.76 -7.70 17.38
N ASP A 158 0.37 -8.09 18.60
CA ASP A 158 1.30 -8.59 19.61
C ASP A 158 1.90 -9.94 19.14
N ALA A 159 3.20 -9.92 18.84
CA ALA A 159 3.92 -11.06 18.26
C ALA A 159 5.43 -10.96 18.51
N ASP A 160 6.10 -12.10 18.47
CA ASP A 160 7.58 -12.20 18.63
C ASP A 160 8.32 -11.82 17.34
N PHE A 161 7.65 -11.95 16.20
CA PHE A 161 8.23 -11.67 14.90
C PHE A 161 7.14 -11.26 13.89
N ALA A 162 7.50 -10.38 12.96
CA ALA A 162 6.62 -9.96 11.89
C ALA A 162 7.32 -10.03 10.53
N VAL A 163 6.57 -10.45 9.50
CA VAL A 163 6.99 -10.42 8.10
C VAL A 163 5.96 -9.62 7.32
N LEU A 164 6.41 -8.56 6.66
CA LEU A 164 5.65 -7.85 5.65
C LEU A 164 6.03 -8.46 4.28
N LEU A 165 5.02 -8.84 3.50
CA LEU A 165 5.21 -9.62 2.28
C LEU A 165 5.38 -8.73 1.04
N GLU A 166 6.07 -7.60 1.24
CA GLU A 166 6.39 -6.61 0.22
C GLU A 166 7.35 -7.15 -0.86
N PRO A 167 7.36 -6.55 -2.06
CA PRO A 167 8.24 -6.99 -3.14
C PRO A 167 9.70 -6.64 -2.82
N SER A 168 10.51 -7.66 -2.56
CA SER A 168 11.94 -7.54 -2.24
C SER A 168 12.85 -8.22 -3.28
N ASN A 169 12.34 -8.47 -4.49
CA ASN A 169 13.03 -9.21 -5.54
C ASN A 169 13.54 -10.59 -5.07
N GLY A 170 12.76 -11.25 -4.20
CA GLY A 170 13.09 -12.55 -3.63
C GLY A 170 14.18 -12.53 -2.54
N ALA A 171 14.59 -11.36 -2.10
CA ALA A 171 15.52 -11.18 -1.00
C ALA A 171 14.79 -11.04 0.36
N ILE A 172 15.52 -11.14 1.45
CA ILE A 172 15.07 -10.77 2.78
C ILE A 172 15.61 -9.37 3.08
N GLU A 173 14.72 -8.44 3.36
CA GLU A 173 15.05 -7.10 3.80
C GLU A 173 14.72 -6.95 5.29
N GLY A 174 15.68 -6.45 6.07
CA GLY A 174 15.50 -6.22 7.50
C GLY A 174 15.15 -4.75 7.77
N GLY A 175 13.98 -4.53 8.36
CA GLY A 175 13.53 -3.20 8.73
C GLY A 175 12.92 -2.40 7.57
N CYS A 176 12.46 -1.19 7.89
CA CYS A 176 11.86 -0.26 6.94
C CYS A 176 12.33 1.16 7.23
N LYS A 177 12.50 1.96 6.17
CA LYS A 177 12.84 3.39 6.31
C LYS A 177 11.60 4.17 6.78
N GLY A 178 11.83 5.16 7.65
CA GLY A 178 10.82 6.15 7.96
C GLY A 178 10.53 7.06 6.77
N THR A 179 9.31 7.58 6.69
CA THR A 179 8.88 8.55 5.67
C THR A 179 8.62 9.91 6.30
N LEU A 180 9.13 10.98 5.67
CA LEU A 180 8.83 12.35 6.01
C LEU A 180 8.27 13.05 4.77
N ARG A 181 7.14 13.74 4.93
CA ARG A 181 6.61 14.66 3.92
C ARG A 181 6.66 16.08 4.47
N ALA A 182 7.12 17.03 3.65
CA ALA A 182 7.15 18.43 3.99
C ALA A 182 6.61 19.26 2.82
N GLU A 183 5.83 20.28 3.14
CA GLU A 183 5.38 21.28 2.18
C GLU A 183 6.20 22.56 2.39
N ILE A 184 6.72 23.10 1.31
CA ILE A 184 7.45 24.37 1.31
C ILE A 184 6.61 25.37 0.52
N VAL A 185 6.18 26.42 1.20
CA VAL A 185 5.37 27.49 0.61
C VAL A 185 6.25 28.71 0.42
N THR A 186 6.43 29.15 -0.81
CA THR A 186 7.01 30.45 -1.16
C THR A 186 5.91 31.50 -1.26
N LYS A 187 6.18 32.73 -0.88
CA LYS A 187 5.23 33.85 -0.89
C LYS A 187 5.77 35.02 -1.67
N GLY A 188 4.92 35.60 -2.51
CA GLY A 188 5.27 36.74 -3.33
C GLY A 188 4.38 37.96 -3.10
N VAL A 189 4.27 38.78 -4.12
CA VAL A 189 3.37 39.93 -4.18
C VAL A 189 2.75 39.96 -5.56
N ALA A 190 1.43 39.78 -5.63
CA ALA A 190 0.70 39.76 -6.88
C ALA A 190 0.80 41.10 -7.63
N ALA A 191 1.00 41.02 -8.93
CA ALA A 191 0.98 42.18 -9.82
C ALA A 191 0.69 41.71 -11.27
N HIS A 192 0.38 42.68 -12.14
CA HIS A 192 0.25 42.35 -13.57
C HIS A 192 1.63 42.00 -14.16
N SER A 193 1.74 40.90 -14.89
CA SER A 193 3.00 40.40 -15.46
C SER A 193 3.73 41.38 -16.37
N ALA A 194 3.00 42.30 -17.02
CA ALA A 194 3.61 43.40 -17.80
C ALA A 194 4.19 44.54 -16.92
N ARG A 195 4.05 44.50 -15.61
CA ARG A 195 4.57 45.47 -14.65
C ARG A 195 5.32 44.80 -13.50
N PRO A 196 6.35 43.99 -13.80
CA PRO A 196 7.00 43.11 -12.81
C PRO A 196 7.63 43.87 -11.63
N TRP A 197 7.98 45.14 -11.82
CA TRP A 197 8.52 45.99 -10.76
C TRP A 197 7.52 46.35 -9.63
N LYS A 198 6.24 45.96 -9.79
CA LYS A 198 5.19 46.15 -8.77
C LYS A 198 4.90 44.92 -7.94
N GLY A 199 5.49 43.76 -8.28
CA GLY A 199 5.27 42.52 -7.64
C GLY A 199 6.55 41.76 -7.27
N HIS A 200 6.37 40.60 -6.66
CA HIS A 200 7.43 39.64 -6.38
C HIS A 200 6.92 38.24 -6.70
N ASN A 201 7.66 37.49 -7.50
CA ASN A 201 7.19 36.22 -8.02
C ASN A 201 7.58 35.07 -7.10
N ALA A 202 6.59 34.48 -6.41
CA ALA A 202 6.77 33.33 -5.52
C ALA A 202 7.32 32.08 -6.25
N ILE A 203 6.98 31.87 -7.52
CA ILE A 203 7.51 30.71 -8.29
C ILE A 203 9.02 30.88 -8.50
N HIS A 204 9.52 32.09 -8.71
CA HIS A 204 10.96 32.32 -8.87
C HIS A 204 11.74 31.95 -7.59
N ASP A 205 11.15 32.16 -6.41
CA ASP A 205 11.77 31.81 -5.14
C ASP A 205 11.87 30.28 -4.93
N ALA A 206 10.94 29.54 -5.48
CA ALA A 206 11.01 28.08 -5.46
C ALA A 206 12.23 27.52 -6.21
N GLY A 207 12.83 28.32 -7.13
CA GLY A 207 14.02 27.90 -7.88
C GLY A 207 15.21 27.52 -7.00
N GLU A 208 15.46 28.29 -5.90
CA GLU A 208 16.54 27.95 -4.96
C GLU A 208 16.26 26.66 -4.19
N VAL A 209 15.01 26.40 -3.83
CA VAL A 209 14.60 25.14 -3.19
C VAL A 209 14.86 23.97 -4.13
N LEU A 210 14.38 24.08 -5.38
CA LEU A 210 14.57 23.02 -6.39
C LEU A 210 16.06 22.78 -6.66
N ARG A 211 16.86 23.83 -6.73
CA ARG A 211 18.31 23.71 -6.91
C ARG A 211 18.97 22.94 -5.77
N ARG A 212 18.59 23.20 -4.52
CA ARG A 212 19.09 22.46 -3.35
C ARG A 212 18.66 21.02 -3.38
N LEU A 213 17.40 20.74 -3.69
CA LEU A 213 16.90 19.36 -3.80
C LEU A 213 17.63 18.59 -4.91
N ALA A 214 17.86 19.21 -6.07
CA ALA A 214 18.58 18.60 -7.17
C ALA A 214 20.07 18.33 -6.86
N ALA A 215 20.66 19.09 -5.96
CA ALA A 215 22.04 18.94 -5.51
C ALA A 215 22.20 18.08 -4.24
N TYR A 216 21.09 17.53 -3.71
CA TYR A 216 21.14 16.70 -2.53
C TYR A 216 21.80 15.36 -2.84
N GLU A 217 22.82 15.01 -2.08
CA GLU A 217 23.49 13.70 -2.15
C GLU A 217 22.98 12.81 -1.02
N ALA A 218 22.22 11.80 -1.41
CA ALA A 218 21.68 10.82 -0.47
C ALA A 218 22.80 10.02 0.20
N GLN A 219 22.70 9.84 1.50
CA GLN A 219 23.66 9.08 2.30
C GLN A 219 23.17 7.68 2.57
N THR A 220 24.10 6.78 2.85
CA THR A 220 23.79 5.48 3.42
C THR A 220 24.11 5.52 4.91
N VAL A 221 23.11 5.19 5.73
CA VAL A 221 23.21 5.17 7.19
C VAL A 221 23.08 3.73 7.66
N THR A 222 24.09 3.25 8.41
CA THR A 222 24.07 1.90 8.99
C THR A 222 23.46 1.96 10.38
N VAL A 223 22.38 1.19 10.61
CA VAL A 223 21.71 1.03 11.91
C VAL A 223 21.62 -0.45 12.22
N ASP A 224 22.17 -0.89 13.36
CA ASP A 224 22.17 -2.28 13.81
C ASP A 224 22.70 -3.29 12.76
N GLY A 225 23.67 -2.85 11.94
CA GLY A 225 24.28 -3.67 10.89
C GLY A 225 23.49 -3.73 9.59
N LEU A 226 22.40 -2.97 9.46
CA LEU A 226 21.60 -2.83 8.24
C LEU A 226 21.86 -1.47 7.60
N ASP A 227 22.04 -1.44 6.29
CA ASP A 227 22.28 -0.23 5.53
C ASP A 227 20.99 0.37 4.97
N TYR A 228 20.70 1.60 5.35
CA TYR A 228 19.56 2.38 4.90
C TYR A 228 20.01 3.49 3.97
N HIS A 229 19.52 3.47 2.73
CA HIS A 229 19.80 4.52 1.75
C HIS A 229 18.76 5.64 1.89
N GLU A 230 19.23 6.85 2.16
CA GLU A 230 18.35 8.03 2.16
C GLU A 230 17.79 8.32 0.77
N ALA A 231 16.65 8.99 0.73
CA ALA A 231 16.09 9.56 -0.49
C ALA A 231 15.36 10.85 -0.16
N LEU A 232 15.55 11.89 -0.99
CA LEU A 232 14.84 13.16 -0.88
C LEU A 232 14.41 13.60 -2.28
N GLN A 233 13.09 13.67 -2.52
CA GLN A 233 12.52 13.96 -3.83
C GLN A 233 11.40 14.99 -3.73
N ALA A 234 11.34 15.92 -4.69
CA ALA A 234 10.14 16.72 -4.91
C ALA A 234 9.12 15.87 -5.67
N VAL A 235 7.98 15.64 -5.07
CA VAL A 235 6.90 14.80 -5.63
C VAL A 235 5.70 15.60 -6.12
N GLY A 236 5.72 16.93 -5.93
CA GLY A 236 4.70 17.84 -6.42
C GLY A 236 5.21 19.28 -6.41
N ILE A 237 4.70 20.09 -7.30
CA ILE A 237 4.88 21.55 -7.36
C ILE A 237 3.63 22.18 -7.96
N GLU A 238 3.10 23.19 -7.30
CA GLU A 238 1.93 23.95 -7.75
C GLU A 238 2.21 25.44 -7.61
N GLY A 239 1.64 26.27 -8.51
CA GLY A 239 1.76 27.71 -8.41
C GLY A 239 1.15 28.45 -9.59
N GLY A 240 0.72 29.70 -9.30
CA GLY A 240 0.09 30.58 -10.28
C GLY A 240 -1.43 30.41 -10.38
N ILE A 241 -2.13 31.50 -10.75
CA ILE A 241 -3.59 31.56 -10.86
C ILE A 241 -4.07 32.01 -12.25
N ALA A 242 -3.29 32.81 -12.96
CA ALA A 242 -3.63 33.30 -14.30
C ALA A 242 -2.38 33.73 -15.07
N GLY A 243 -2.41 33.63 -16.40
CA GLY A 243 -1.24 33.86 -17.26
C GLY A 243 -0.71 35.32 -17.28
N ASN A 244 -1.46 36.28 -16.76
CA ASN A 244 -1.09 37.69 -16.68
C ASN A 244 -0.91 38.23 -15.24
N VAL A 245 -0.83 37.32 -14.25
CA VAL A 245 -0.64 37.64 -12.84
C VAL A 245 0.67 37.05 -12.35
N ILE A 246 1.51 37.86 -11.68
CA ILE A 246 2.66 37.39 -10.93
C ILE A 246 2.14 36.64 -9.70
N PRO A 247 2.52 35.39 -9.48
CA PRO A 247 2.09 34.61 -8.31
C PRO A 247 2.60 35.16 -6.99
N ASP A 248 1.75 35.14 -5.97
CA ASP A 248 1.99 35.54 -4.60
C ASP A 248 1.97 34.39 -3.61
#